data_e04b1200c6ddbda672d75846f821bd03
#
_entry.id   e04b1200c6ddbda672d75846f821bd03
#
_cell.length_a   1.000
_cell.length_b   1.000
_cell.length_c   1.000
_cell.angle_alpha   90.00
_cell.angle_beta   90.00
_cell.angle_gamma   90.00
#
_symmetry.space_group_name_H-M   'P 1'
#
loop_
_entity.id
_entity.type
_entity.pdbx_description
1 polymer ?
#
loop_
_entity_poly.entity_id
_entity_poly.type
_entity_poly.pdbx_seq_one_letter_code
_entity_poly.pdbx_strand_id
1 'polypeptide(L)'
;MRIISMKDEGTLRIALEGELDHHAARSAIARIGGLIDVELPRSVVFNFKGLSFMDSSGIALIIHTYRRLAELSAKLVIEDVPPQAYKVLNAAGINKMIPTARASVR
;
A
#
# COMPACT_ATOMS: atom_id res chain seq x y z
N MET A 1 1.97 1.89 -13.96
CA MET A 1 2.13 1.12 -12.70
C MET A 1 1.37 -0.18 -12.78
N ARG A 2 1.91 -1.21 -12.17
CA ARG A 2 1.34 -2.55 -12.17
C ARG A 2 0.90 -2.94 -10.77
N ILE A 3 -0.29 -3.51 -10.63
CA ILE A 3 -0.86 -3.97 -9.36
C ILE A 3 -1.05 -5.48 -9.46
N ILE A 4 -0.44 -6.21 -8.55
CA ILE A 4 -0.55 -7.67 -8.49
C ILE A 4 -1.16 -8.02 -7.14
N SER A 5 -2.26 -8.76 -7.15
CA SER A 5 -2.93 -9.15 -5.91
C SER A 5 -3.02 -10.66 -5.77
N MET A 6 -2.94 -11.11 -4.52
CA MET A 6 -3.10 -12.51 -4.17
C MET A 6 -3.83 -12.60 -2.83
N LYS A 7 -4.86 -13.42 -2.75
CA LYS A 7 -5.58 -13.65 -1.50
C LYS A 7 -5.12 -14.97 -0.87
N ASP A 8 -4.86 -14.93 0.43
CA ASP A 8 -4.39 -16.08 1.19
C ASP A 8 -4.99 -16.03 2.60
N GLU A 9 -5.98 -16.89 2.88
CA GLU A 9 -6.59 -17.07 4.19
C GLU A 9 -6.98 -15.78 4.91
N GLY A 10 -7.70 -14.92 4.20
CA GLY A 10 -8.18 -13.66 4.77
C GLY A 10 -7.19 -12.51 4.67
N THR A 11 -6.00 -12.74 4.16
CA THR A 11 -5.01 -11.70 3.87
C THR A 11 -4.99 -11.42 2.37
N LEU A 12 -5.13 -10.17 2.01
CA LEU A 12 -5.00 -9.72 0.63
C LEU A 12 -3.62 -9.08 0.47
N ARG A 13 -2.75 -9.73 -0.30
CA ARG A 13 -1.42 -9.22 -0.60
C ARG A 13 -1.45 -8.45 -1.90
N ILE A 14 -0.97 -7.22 -1.86
CA ILE A 14 -0.98 -6.33 -3.03
C ILE A 14 0.43 -5.80 -3.26
N ALA A 15 1.03 -6.19 -4.37
CA ALA A 15 2.32 -5.66 -4.80
C ALA A 15 2.11 -4.53 -5.80
N LEU A 16 2.79 -3.42 -5.59
CA LEU A 16 2.78 -2.28 -6.49
C LEU A 16 4.14 -2.18 -7.16
N GLU A 17 4.15 -2.10 -8.50
CA GLU A 17 5.38 -2.03 -9.29
C GLU A 17 5.33 -0.84 -10.24
N GLY A 18 6.42 -0.11 -10.33
CA GLY A 18 6.58 1.03 -11.20
C GLY A 18 6.54 2.36 -10.44
N GLU A 19 6.06 3.39 -11.10
CA GLU A 19 6.01 4.74 -10.54
C GLU A 19 4.63 5.01 -9.93
N LEU A 20 4.61 5.32 -8.65
CA LEU A 20 3.38 5.68 -7.92
C LEU A 20 3.29 7.20 -7.83
N ASP A 21 2.98 7.81 -8.96
CA ASP A 21 2.75 9.25 -9.08
C ASP A 21 1.25 9.57 -8.95
N HIS A 22 0.89 10.83 -9.15
CA HIS A 22 -0.49 11.29 -9.02
C HIS A 22 -1.45 10.52 -9.93
N HIS A 23 -1.06 10.31 -11.18
CA HIS A 23 -1.90 9.62 -12.16
C HIS A 23 -2.11 8.15 -11.77
N ALA A 24 -1.04 7.47 -11.41
CA ALA A 24 -1.09 6.06 -10.99
C ALA A 24 -1.88 5.89 -9.69
N ALA A 25 -1.72 6.82 -8.75
CA ALA A 25 -2.42 6.75 -7.45
C ALA A 25 -3.94 6.82 -7.63
N ARG A 26 -4.44 7.66 -8.52
CA ARG A 26 -5.88 7.77 -8.78
C ARG A 26 -6.47 6.43 -9.24
N SER A 27 -5.80 5.80 -10.20
CA SER A 27 -6.21 4.49 -10.71
C SER A 27 -6.11 3.42 -9.64
N ALA A 28 -5.02 3.44 -8.87
CA ALA A 28 -4.78 2.46 -7.81
C ALA A 28 -5.82 2.55 -6.69
N ILE A 29 -6.21 3.76 -6.29
CA ILE A 29 -7.23 3.95 -5.26
C ILE A 29 -8.52 3.23 -5.66
N ALA A 30 -8.97 3.42 -6.91
CA ALA A 30 -10.18 2.79 -7.40
C ALA A 30 -10.05 1.27 -7.47
N ARG A 31 -8.95 0.76 -8.02
CA ARG A 31 -8.73 -0.68 -8.19
C ARG A 31 -8.58 -1.40 -6.87
N ILE A 32 -7.80 -0.85 -5.96
CA ILE A 32 -7.55 -1.46 -4.64
C ILE A 32 -8.81 -1.40 -3.79
N GLY A 33 -9.53 -0.27 -3.84
CA GLY A 33 -10.83 -0.16 -3.17
C GLY A 33 -11.81 -1.23 -3.64
N GLY A 34 -11.87 -1.47 -4.96
CA GLY A 34 -12.72 -2.51 -5.52
C GLY A 34 -12.34 -3.91 -5.06
N LEU A 35 -11.03 -4.20 -4.98
CA LEU A 35 -10.54 -5.49 -4.47
C LEU A 35 -10.95 -5.69 -3.01
N ILE A 36 -10.80 -4.67 -2.19
CA ILE A 36 -11.17 -4.75 -0.77
C ILE A 36 -12.69 -4.97 -0.63
N ASP A 37 -13.50 -4.28 -1.43
CA ASP A 37 -14.96 -4.41 -1.37
C ASP A 37 -15.45 -5.81 -1.77
N VAL A 38 -14.76 -6.45 -2.70
CA VAL A 38 -15.09 -7.81 -3.15
C VAL A 38 -14.57 -8.86 -2.16
N GLU A 39 -13.31 -8.74 -1.76
CA GLU A 39 -12.64 -9.77 -0.97
C GLU A 39 -12.93 -9.68 0.52
N LEU A 40 -13.28 -8.50 1.02
CA LEU A 40 -13.52 -8.23 2.44
C LEU A 40 -12.44 -8.85 3.33
N PRO A 41 -11.16 -8.50 3.12
CA PRO A 41 -10.07 -9.15 3.84
C PRO A 41 -10.04 -8.75 5.31
N ARG A 42 -9.42 -9.61 6.14
CA ARG A 42 -9.14 -9.28 7.53
C ARG A 42 -7.85 -8.47 7.66
N SER A 43 -6.98 -8.58 6.67
CA SER A 43 -5.75 -7.79 6.60
C SER A 43 -5.32 -7.61 5.15
N VAL A 44 -4.61 -6.50 4.91
CA VAL A 44 -3.97 -6.21 3.63
C VAL A 44 -2.49 -5.99 3.88
N VAL A 45 -1.66 -6.59 3.05
CA VAL A 45 -0.22 -6.35 3.04
C VAL A 45 0.13 -5.68 1.72
N PHE A 46 0.62 -4.44 1.80
CA PHE A 46 1.21 -3.77 0.65
C PHE A 46 2.68 -4.14 0.55
N ASN A 47 3.11 -4.61 -0.61
CA ASN A 47 4.52 -4.83 -0.91
C ASN A 47 4.98 -3.76 -1.90
N PHE A 48 5.95 -2.94 -1.50
CA PHE A 48 6.44 -1.83 -2.30
C PHE A 48 7.80 -2.11 -2.95
N LYS A 49 8.26 -3.35 -2.90
CA LYS A 49 9.58 -3.72 -3.43
C LYS A 49 9.81 -3.26 -4.87
N GLY A 50 8.76 -3.36 -5.69
CA GLY A 50 8.84 -3.00 -7.12
C GLY A 50 8.61 -1.53 -7.43
N LEU A 51 8.40 -0.66 -6.42
CA LEU A 51 8.23 0.77 -6.67
C LEU A 51 9.56 1.40 -7.04
N SER A 52 9.62 2.04 -8.21
CA SER A 52 10.78 2.80 -8.66
C SER A 52 10.70 4.26 -8.20
N PHE A 53 9.51 4.74 -7.86
CA PHE A 53 9.28 6.11 -7.42
C PHE A 53 7.94 6.21 -6.70
N MET A 54 7.87 7.06 -5.66
CA MET A 54 6.63 7.43 -5.00
C MET A 54 6.67 8.89 -4.59
N ASP A 55 5.60 9.63 -4.86
CA ASP A 55 5.41 10.99 -4.34
C ASP A 55 4.29 11.01 -3.29
N SER A 56 3.87 12.21 -2.88
CA SER A 56 2.82 12.36 -1.86
C SER A 56 1.47 11.78 -2.28
N SER A 57 1.25 11.53 -3.57
CA SER A 57 0.02 10.87 -4.03
C SER A 57 -0.07 9.44 -3.55
N GLY A 58 1.08 8.79 -3.33
CA GLY A 58 1.13 7.47 -2.70
C GLY A 58 0.64 7.49 -1.26
N ILE A 59 0.86 8.59 -0.56
CA ILE A 59 0.33 8.77 0.80
C ILE A 59 -1.19 8.78 0.77
N ALA A 60 -1.79 9.46 -0.22
CA ALA A 60 -3.25 9.48 -0.38
C ALA A 60 -3.82 8.08 -0.59
N LEU A 61 -3.16 7.27 -1.42
CA LEU A 61 -3.55 5.88 -1.63
C LEU A 61 -3.51 5.08 -0.31
N ILE A 62 -2.43 5.22 0.44
CA ILE A 62 -2.26 4.51 1.71
C ILE A 62 -3.35 4.91 2.70
N ILE A 63 -3.62 6.21 2.84
CA ILE A 63 -4.64 6.70 3.78
C ILE A 63 -6.04 6.24 3.36
N HIS A 64 -6.36 6.29 2.08
CA HIS A 64 -7.64 5.77 1.56
C HIS A 64 -7.83 4.30 1.93
N THR A 65 -6.80 3.50 1.70
CA THR A 65 -6.82 2.07 2.01
C THR A 65 -6.96 1.84 3.51
N TYR A 66 -6.19 2.57 4.30
CA TYR A 66 -6.23 2.47 5.76
C TYR A 66 -7.63 2.76 6.31
N ARG A 67 -8.24 3.84 5.85
CA ARG A 67 -9.60 4.22 6.30
C ARG A 67 -10.64 3.18 5.93
N ARG A 68 -10.56 2.67 4.71
CA ARG A 68 -11.50 1.64 4.25
C ARG A 68 -11.37 0.37 5.09
N LEU A 69 -10.14 -0.04 5.38
CA LEU A 69 -9.88 -1.22 6.21
C LEU A 69 -10.31 -1.01 7.65
N ALA A 70 -10.16 0.20 8.18
CA ALA A 70 -10.61 0.52 9.53
C ALA A 70 -12.15 0.34 9.66
N GLU A 71 -12.90 0.71 8.64
CA GLU A 71 -14.36 0.48 8.61
C GLU A 71 -14.71 -1.01 8.67
N LEU A 72 -13.84 -1.87 8.16
CA LEU A 72 -14.01 -3.32 8.16
C LEU A 72 -13.35 -3.99 9.38
N SER A 73 -12.78 -3.22 10.28
CA SER A 73 -11.95 -3.71 11.39
C SER A 73 -10.77 -4.58 10.91
N ALA A 74 -10.26 -4.24 9.73
CA ALA A 74 -9.15 -4.95 9.10
C ALA A 74 -7.85 -4.19 9.31
N LYS A 75 -6.72 -4.91 9.15
CA LYS A 75 -5.37 -4.37 9.39
C LYS A 75 -4.66 -4.07 8.08
N LEU A 76 -3.77 -3.09 8.11
CA LEU A 76 -2.89 -2.77 7.00
C LEU A 76 -1.44 -2.82 7.45
N VAL A 77 -0.59 -3.46 6.66
CA VAL A 77 0.86 -3.52 6.86
C VAL A 77 1.53 -3.18 5.54
N ILE A 78 2.64 -2.48 5.59
CA ILE A 78 3.44 -2.14 4.41
C ILE A 78 4.82 -2.77 4.57
N GLU A 79 5.27 -3.52 3.58
CA GLU A 79 6.56 -4.21 3.63
C GLU A 79 7.42 -3.92 2.40
N ASP A 80 8.72 -4.20 2.54
CA ASP A 80 9.72 -4.08 1.47
C ASP A 80 9.76 -2.69 0.83
N VAL A 81 9.75 -1.65 1.67
CA VAL A 81 9.71 -0.26 1.20
C VAL A 81 11.11 0.19 0.75
N PRO A 82 11.28 0.56 -0.53
CA PRO A 82 12.58 1.07 -1.02
C PRO A 82 12.94 2.41 -0.37
N PRO A 83 14.23 2.79 -0.36
CA PRO A 83 14.68 4.00 0.33
C PRO A 83 13.95 5.28 -0.05
N GLN A 84 13.70 5.52 -1.33
CA GLN A 84 13.02 6.75 -1.77
C GLN A 84 11.58 6.80 -1.25
N ALA A 85 10.84 5.70 -1.41
CA ALA A 85 9.48 5.62 -0.90
C ALA A 85 9.44 5.72 0.63
N TYR A 86 10.43 5.12 1.31
CA TYR A 86 10.49 5.17 2.76
C TYR A 86 10.65 6.60 3.27
N LYS A 87 11.44 7.43 2.59
CA LYS A 87 11.58 8.85 2.95
C LYS A 87 10.23 9.57 2.90
N VAL A 88 9.44 9.29 1.88
CA VAL A 88 8.11 9.90 1.72
C VAL A 88 7.17 9.45 2.85
N LEU A 89 7.15 8.14 3.15
CA LEU A 89 6.33 7.60 4.23
C LEU A 89 6.73 8.17 5.58
N ASN A 90 8.02 8.23 5.85
CA ASN A 90 8.55 8.73 7.11
C ASN A 90 8.23 10.20 7.30
N ALA A 91 8.39 11.01 6.26
CA ALA A 91 8.09 12.45 6.31
C ALA A 91 6.60 12.70 6.59
N ALA A 92 5.72 11.83 6.11
CA ALA A 92 4.28 11.94 6.33
C ALA A 92 3.82 11.29 7.64
N GLY A 93 4.73 10.64 8.38
CA GLY A 93 4.39 9.98 9.64
C GLY A 93 3.64 8.67 9.49
N ILE A 94 3.62 8.09 8.29
CA ILE A 94 2.89 6.85 8.03
C ILE A 94 3.41 5.70 8.90
N ASN A 95 4.72 5.60 9.07
CA ASN A 95 5.35 4.55 9.87
C ASN A 95 4.96 4.58 11.35
N LYS A 96 4.41 5.69 11.83
CA LYS A 96 3.88 5.81 13.19
C LYS A 96 2.43 5.32 13.31
N MET A 97 1.74 5.25 12.18
CA MET A 97 0.32 4.90 12.12
C MET A 97 0.12 3.47 11.62
N ILE A 98 0.96 3.02 10.70
CA ILE A 98 0.85 1.73 10.03
C ILE A 98 2.19 1.01 10.15
N PRO A 99 2.21 -0.27 10.57
CA PRO A 99 3.45 -1.05 10.58
C PRO A 99 4.10 -1.04 9.20
N THR A 100 5.34 -0.58 9.15
CA THR A 100 6.06 -0.38 7.91
C THR A 100 7.47 -0.94 8.03
N ALA A 101 7.84 -1.82 7.09
CA ALA A 101 9.17 -2.41 7.05
C ALA A 101 9.92 -1.96 5.80
N ARG A 102 11.18 -1.57 5.98
CA ARG A 102 12.07 -1.25 4.87
C ARG A 102 12.44 -2.49 4.08
N ALA A 103 12.75 -2.30 2.80
CA ALA A 103 13.34 -3.35 2.00
C ALA A 103 14.67 -3.79 2.61
N SER A 104 14.92 -5.10 2.61
CA SER A 104 16.19 -5.64 3.10
C SER A 104 17.33 -5.17 2.20
N VAL A 105 18.41 -4.72 2.82
CA VAL A 105 19.64 -4.31 2.13
C VAL A 105 20.70 -5.38 2.41
N ARG A 106 21.33 -5.84 1.35
CA ARG A 106 22.41 -6.81 1.46
C ARG A 106 23.61 -6.35 0.69
#